data_5544e37caf88ebfd48e888fd54353542
#
_entry.id   5544e37caf88ebfd48e888fd54353542
#
_cell.length_a   1.000
_cell.length_b   1.000
_cell.length_c   1.000
_cell.angle_alpha   90.00
_cell.angle_beta   90.00
_cell.angle_gamma   90.00
#
_symmetry.space_group_name_H-M   'P 1'
#
loop_
_entity.id
_entity.type
_entity.pdbx_description
1 polymer ?
#
loop_
_entity_poly.entity_id
_entity_poly.type
_entity_poly.pdbx_seq_one_letter_code
_entity_poly.pdbx_strand_id
1 'polypeptide(L)'
;MSNFRAHYAGACFETGDSPEEVEKKVHDRLISLGRVLDIVATPSRAEESNLDEENYVVSFEGEITVQAETDVEAENQAYDRLSHLGQIAVTAFKE
;
A
#
# COMPACT_ATOMS: atom_id res chain seq x y z
N MET A 1 -12.51 18.03 -15.25
CA MET A 1 -12.06 16.84 -14.53
C MET A 1 -12.80 16.68 -13.22
N SER A 2 -13.16 15.48 -12.88
CA SER A 2 -13.83 15.18 -11.63
C SER A 2 -12.83 14.64 -10.63
N ASN A 3 -13.14 14.84 -9.36
CA ASN A 3 -12.35 14.23 -8.28
C ASN A 3 -12.88 12.83 -8.02
N PHE A 4 -11.96 11.90 -7.92
CA PHE A 4 -12.26 10.51 -7.59
C PHE A 4 -11.49 10.12 -6.35
N ARG A 5 -12.15 9.34 -5.52
CA ARG A 5 -11.49 8.69 -4.38
C ARG A 5 -11.14 7.29 -4.81
N ALA A 6 -9.86 6.97 -4.80
CA ALA A 6 -9.38 5.64 -5.14
C ALA A 6 -9.04 4.90 -3.85
N HIS A 7 -9.79 3.84 -3.60
CA HIS A 7 -9.52 2.94 -2.50
C HIS A 7 -8.53 1.88 -2.98
N TYR A 8 -7.49 1.66 -2.23
CA TYR A 8 -6.50 0.65 -2.56
C TYR A 8 -6.32 -0.33 -1.41
N ALA A 9 -5.99 -1.54 -1.77
CA ALA A 9 -5.58 -2.57 -0.82
C ALA A 9 -4.46 -3.36 -1.47
N GLY A 10 -3.47 -3.73 -0.68
CA GLY A 10 -2.35 -4.47 -1.23
C GLY A 10 -1.47 -5.07 -0.17
N ALA A 11 -0.38 -5.66 -0.63
CA ALA A 11 0.60 -6.28 0.23
C ALA A 11 1.99 -6.14 -0.38
N CYS A 12 2.98 -6.06 0.49
CA CYS A 12 4.37 -6.05 0.08
C CYS A 12 5.22 -6.81 1.09
N PHE A 13 6.45 -7.10 0.69
CA PHE A 13 7.43 -7.69 1.59
C PHE A 13 8.35 -6.59 2.12
N GLU A 14 8.67 -6.65 3.38
CA GLU A 14 9.57 -5.69 4.01
C GLU A 14 10.40 -6.40 5.08
N THR A 15 11.59 -5.90 5.32
CA THR A 15 12.46 -6.43 6.37
C THR A 15 12.57 -5.43 7.53
N GLY A 16 12.74 -5.94 8.73
CA GLY A 16 12.91 -5.11 9.89
C GLY A 16 13.10 -5.93 11.16
N ASP A 17 13.34 -5.25 12.26
CA ASP A 17 13.61 -5.88 13.55
C ASP A 17 12.32 -6.23 14.30
N SER A 18 11.23 -5.56 13.97
CA SER A 18 9.96 -5.77 14.65
C SER A 18 8.79 -5.45 13.71
N PRO A 19 7.59 -5.97 13.98
CA PRO A 19 6.40 -5.63 13.20
C PRO A 19 6.12 -4.12 13.19
N GLU A 20 6.30 -3.46 14.32
CA GLU A 20 6.05 -2.03 14.44
C GLU A 20 6.97 -1.22 13.55
N GLU A 21 8.24 -1.59 13.48
CA GLU A 21 9.20 -0.92 12.62
C GLU A 21 8.83 -1.05 11.15
N VAL A 22 8.45 -2.27 10.75
CA VAL A 22 8.06 -2.56 9.37
C VAL A 22 6.78 -1.82 9.00
N GLU A 23 5.80 -1.81 9.89
CA GLU A 23 4.56 -1.07 9.68
C GLU A 23 4.84 0.42 9.49
N LYS A 24 5.72 0.97 10.31
CA LYS A 24 6.09 2.38 10.20
C LYS A 24 6.74 2.70 8.87
N LYS A 25 7.65 1.85 8.41
CA LYS A 25 8.31 2.04 7.11
C LYS A 25 7.30 2.12 5.98
N VAL A 26 6.34 1.20 5.96
CA VAL A 26 5.32 1.16 4.92
C VAL A 26 4.34 2.32 5.09
N HIS A 27 3.93 2.60 6.32
CA HIS A 27 3.05 3.73 6.62
C HIS A 27 3.63 5.05 6.11
N ASP A 28 4.91 5.29 6.35
CA ASP A 28 5.55 6.53 5.93
C ASP A 28 5.57 6.68 4.41
N ARG A 29 5.65 5.58 3.68
CA ARG A 29 5.56 5.61 2.21
C ARG A 29 4.15 5.93 1.74
N LEU A 30 3.14 5.37 2.42
CA LEU A 30 1.74 5.51 2.02
C LEU A 30 1.15 6.86 2.40
N ILE A 31 1.52 7.39 3.56
CA ILE A 31 0.94 8.63 4.06
C ILE A 31 1.25 9.82 3.17
N SER A 32 2.37 9.78 2.45
CA SER A 32 2.72 10.83 1.51
C SER A 32 1.82 10.84 0.27
N LEU A 33 1.12 9.75 0.00
CA LEU A 33 0.25 9.60 -1.15
C LEU A 33 -1.21 9.89 -0.83
N GLY A 34 -1.61 9.71 0.43
CA GLY A 34 -2.98 9.92 0.85
C GLY A 34 -3.25 9.36 2.23
N ARG A 35 -4.49 8.96 2.45
CA ARG A 35 -4.93 8.47 3.75
C ARG A 35 -4.65 6.98 3.89
N VAL A 36 -4.07 6.59 5.01
CA VAL A 36 -3.86 5.17 5.35
C VAL A 36 -4.98 4.75 6.32
N LEU A 37 -5.72 3.71 5.95
CA LEU A 37 -6.83 3.21 6.75
C LEU A 37 -6.41 2.05 7.64
N ASP A 38 -5.55 1.17 7.15
CA ASP A 38 -5.12 0.01 7.92
C ASP A 38 -3.75 -0.45 7.42
N ILE A 39 -2.98 -1.03 8.33
CA ILE A 39 -1.69 -1.59 8.00
C ILE A 39 -1.35 -2.67 9.02
N VAL A 40 -0.98 -3.85 8.55
CA VAL A 40 -0.66 -4.99 9.40
C VAL A 40 0.57 -5.70 8.87
N ALA A 41 1.59 -5.84 9.70
CA ALA A 41 2.78 -6.62 9.38
C ALA A 41 2.69 -7.99 10.04
N THR A 42 2.89 -9.02 9.25
CA THR A 42 2.87 -10.40 9.71
C THR A 42 4.22 -11.04 9.37
N PRO A 43 4.87 -11.73 10.32
CA PRO A 43 6.12 -12.41 10.01
C PRO A 43 5.94 -13.39 8.85
N SER A 44 6.80 -13.26 7.87
CA SER A 44 6.85 -14.23 6.78
C SER A 44 7.80 -15.34 7.20
N ARG A 45 7.30 -16.56 7.24
CA ARG A 45 8.13 -17.70 7.57
C ARG A 45 8.85 -18.19 6.33
N ALA A 46 9.76 -17.38 5.83
CA ALA A 46 10.73 -17.91 4.90
C ALA A 46 11.65 -18.84 5.69
N GLU A 47 11.69 -20.07 5.29
CA GLU A 47 12.28 -21.17 6.03
C GLU A 47 13.78 -21.06 6.29
N GLU A 48 14.43 -20.03 5.81
CA GLU A 48 15.87 -19.99 5.81
C GLU A 48 16.46 -18.67 6.15
N SER A 49 15.78 -17.87 6.96
CA SER A 49 16.40 -16.61 7.32
C SER A 49 17.41 -16.86 8.44
N ASN A 50 18.64 -17.03 8.03
CA ASN A 50 19.77 -16.88 8.92
C ASN A 50 20.16 -15.41 9.04
N LEU A 51 19.27 -14.52 8.68
CA LEU A 51 19.50 -13.10 8.72
C LEU A 51 19.07 -12.54 10.06
N ASP A 52 19.79 -11.55 10.54
CA ASP A 52 19.46 -10.84 11.78
C ASP A 52 18.13 -10.12 11.68
N GLU A 53 17.66 -9.85 10.47
CA GLU A 53 16.37 -9.21 10.23
C GLU A 53 15.36 -10.23 9.76
N GLU A 54 14.12 -10.07 10.23
CA GLU A 54 13.01 -10.91 9.78
C GLU A 54 12.33 -10.29 8.57
N ASN A 55 11.81 -11.15 7.72
CA ASN A 55 10.97 -10.75 6.60
C ASN A 55 9.52 -10.70 7.06
N TYR A 56 8.82 -9.66 6.63
CA TYR A 56 7.41 -9.49 6.95
C TYR A 56 6.61 -9.32 5.68
N VAL A 57 5.39 -9.85 5.70
CA VAL A 57 4.37 -9.50 4.72
C VAL A 57 3.54 -8.39 5.33
N VAL A 58 3.47 -7.26 4.66
CA VAL A 58 2.71 -6.12 5.14
C VAL A 58 1.48 -5.96 4.28
N SER A 59 0.31 -6.11 4.90
CA SER A 59 -0.97 -5.84 4.25
C SER A 59 -1.40 -4.43 4.59
N PHE A 60 -1.86 -3.69 3.59
CA PHE A 60 -2.23 -2.29 3.80
C PHE A 60 -3.47 -1.92 2.99
N GLU A 61 -4.14 -0.88 3.46
CA GLU A 61 -5.36 -0.38 2.86
C GLU A 61 -5.41 1.13 3.07
N GLY A 62 -5.90 1.85 2.07
CA GLY A 62 -5.99 3.29 2.18
C GLY A 62 -6.76 3.91 1.03
N GLU A 63 -6.71 5.24 0.96
CA GLU A 63 -7.40 6.01 -0.06
C GLU A 63 -6.51 7.15 -0.54
N ILE A 64 -6.57 7.40 -1.85
CA ILE A 64 -5.94 8.58 -2.43
C ILE A 64 -6.98 9.30 -3.29
N THR A 65 -6.78 10.59 -3.48
CA THR A 65 -7.65 11.39 -4.35
C THR A 65 -6.91 11.65 -5.66
N VAL A 66 -7.59 11.40 -6.77
CA VAL A 66 -7.04 11.68 -8.11
C VAL A 66 -8.07 12.46 -8.91
N GLN A 67 -7.59 13.23 -9.89
CA GLN A 67 -8.44 13.94 -10.81
C GLN A 67 -8.43 13.21 -12.14
N ALA A 68 -9.62 12.88 -12.65
CA ALA A 68 -9.75 12.11 -13.86
C ALA A 68 -11.11 12.40 -14.50
N GLU A 69 -11.29 11.96 -15.73
CA GLU A 69 -12.56 12.12 -16.44
C GLU A 69 -13.47 10.90 -16.25
N THR A 70 -12.86 9.72 -16.05
CA THR A 70 -13.59 8.47 -15.86
C THR A 70 -13.02 7.70 -14.68
N ASP A 71 -13.81 6.76 -14.17
CA ASP A 71 -13.38 5.88 -13.08
C ASP A 71 -12.20 4.99 -13.51
N VAL A 72 -12.20 4.51 -14.76
CA VAL A 72 -11.10 3.71 -15.28
C VAL A 72 -9.79 4.50 -15.30
N GLU A 73 -9.85 5.76 -15.74
CA GLU A 73 -8.68 6.64 -15.73
C GLU A 73 -8.20 6.88 -14.31
N ALA A 74 -9.13 7.10 -13.38
CA ALA A 74 -8.79 7.31 -11.96
C ALA A 74 -8.10 6.08 -11.38
N GLU A 75 -8.60 4.89 -11.67
CA GLU A 75 -7.98 3.63 -11.21
C GLU A 75 -6.58 3.47 -11.78
N ASN A 76 -6.40 3.76 -13.05
CA ASN A 76 -5.10 3.67 -13.70
C ASN A 76 -4.09 4.64 -13.08
N GLN A 77 -4.50 5.87 -12.82
CA GLN A 77 -3.63 6.86 -12.18
C GLN A 77 -3.23 6.44 -10.77
N ALA A 78 -4.19 5.95 -10.01
CA ALA A 78 -3.93 5.48 -8.65
C ALA A 78 -3.01 4.27 -8.67
N TYR A 79 -3.26 3.33 -9.55
CA TYR A 79 -2.42 2.15 -9.71
C TYR A 79 -0.98 2.53 -10.04
N ASP A 80 -0.79 3.46 -10.96
CA ASP A 80 0.56 3.91 -11.34
C ASP A 80 1.33 4.48 -10.17
N ARG A 81 0.65 5.17 -9.26
CA ARG A 81 1.29 5.74 -8.07
C ARG A 81 1.65 4.69 -7.03
N LEU A 82 0.91 3.59 -6.99
CA LEU A 82 0.99 2.61 -5.92
C LEU A 82 1.70 1.32 -6.32
N SER A 83 1.77 1.03 -7.63
CA SER A 83 2.25 -0.27 -8.11
C SER A 83 3.68 -0.59 -7.70
N HIS A 84 4.51 0.42 -7.48
CA HIS A 84 5.89 0.20 -7.04
C HIS A 84 6.01 -0.26 -5.59
N LEU A 85 4.92 -0.20 -4.83
CA LEU A 85 4.91 -0.59 -3.43
C LEU A 85 4.67 -2.09 -3.21
N GLY A 86 4.17 -2.78 -4.24
CA GLY A 86 3.86 -4.20 -4.14
C GLY A 86 2.68 -4.57 -5.02
N GLN A 87 1.97 -5.61 -4.62
CA GLN A 87 0.74 -6.02 -5.32
C GLN A 87 -0.41 -5.17 -4.80
N ILE A 88 -1.10 -4.49 -5.71
CA ILE A 88 -2.12 -3.51 -5.36
C ILE A 88 -3.41 -3.80 -6.14
N ALA A 89 -4.53 -3.72 -5.44
CA ALA A 89 -5.86 -3.67 -6.06
C ALA A 89 -6.45 -2.30 -5.81
N VAL A 90 -7.01 -1.67 -6.83
CA VAL A 90 -7.54 -0.31 -6.75
C VAL A 90 -8.97 -0.27 -7.25
N THR A 91 -9.83 0.45 -6.54
CA THR A 91 -11.21 0.72 -6.96
C THR A 91 -11.45 2.22 -6.81
N ALA A 92 -11.90 2.87 -7.87
CA ALA A 92 -12.14 4.31 -7.84
C ALA A 92 -13.63 4.62 -7.76
N PHE A 93 -13.96 5.64 -6.97
CA PHE A 93 -15.33 6.14 -6.81
C PHE A 93 -15.33 7.64 -7.06
N LYS A 94 -16.31 8.09 -7.82
CA LYS A 94 -16.49 9.51 -8.06
C LYS A 94 -17.00 10.18 -6.77
N GLU A 95 -16.36 11.26 -6.40
CA GLU A 95 -16.81 12.08 -5.27
C GLU A 95 -17.99 12.96 -5.62
#